data_57a78617a7786ded79c4f9e6731f58a0
#
_entry.id   57a78617a7786ded79c4f9e6731f58a0
#
_cell.length_a   1.000
_cell.length_b   1.000
_cell.length_c   1.000
_cell.angle_alpha   90.00
_cell.angle_beta   90.00
_cell.angle_gamma   90.00
#
_symmetry.space_group_name_H-M   'P 1'
#
loop_
_entity.id
_entity.type
_entity.pdbx_description
1 polymer ?
#
loop_
_entity_poly.entity_id
_entity_poly.type
_entity_poly.pdbx_seq_one_letter_code
_entity_poly.pdbx_strand_id
1 'polypeptide(L)'
;MNNLTVSTHPSIAKFSDFVQLKDYLPPTKKEYVRYIRRFADRLQRDPATATQDELRTYFLFLRQHKKFGGSAMKLAKCALRSFFREHLKLGLDWSVFEDLRIAPPQALPLVLTREQVAAVLKAVREPRLHSILAFIYHTGLRVGEAVRVEVRDLKDTYSEHPRLHVRCGKGGRDRFVPLSVTLVQQLRADWQTHRHPQWLFPGRGINWRERGLTPTQAAARATAPLSVSAVQTTFRLARATAGLPAEATVHTLRHCYATHLLEENVSLRLISQYLGHASLETTLIYTHLTPLNEARTRTALDTLYRAVH
;
A
#
# COMPACT_ATOMS: atom_id res chain seq x y z
N MET A 1 13.06 -12.68 -28.70
CA MET A 1 11.71 -12.85 -29.29
C MET A 1 11.14 -14.13 -28.74
N ASN A 2 10.35 -14.10 -27.69
CA ASN A 2 9.56 -15.23 -27.21
C ASN A 2 8.12 -14.72 -27.13
N ASN A 3 7.36 -14.97 -28.20
CA ASN A 3 5.91 -14.89 -28.20
C ASN A 3 5.38 -15.95 -27.22
N LEU A 4 5.13 -15.55 -25.98
CA LEU A 4 4.28 -16.29 -25.07
C LEU A 4 2.85 -16.16 -25.61
N THR A 5 2.42 -17.13 -26.42
CA THR A 5 1.02 -17.38 -26.69
C THR A 5 0.32 -17.49 -25.35
N VAL A 6 -0.50 -16.50 -25.01
CA VAL A 6 -1.36 -16.52 -23.84
C VAL A 6 -2.39 -17.61 -24.06
N SER A 7 -2.07 -18.82 -23.64
CA SER A 7 -2.98 -19.96 -23.67
C SER A 7 -4.12 -19.65 -22.67
N THR A 8 -5.22 -19.16 -23.20
CA THR A 8 -6.44 -18.91 -22.42
C THR A 8 -7.22 -20.20 -22.30
N HIS A 9 -6.86 -21.06 -21.35
CA HIS A 9 -7.66 -22.23 -21.04
C HIS A 9 -9.08 -21.83 -20.64
N PRO A 10 -10.11 -22.54 -21.09
CA PRO A 10 -11.52 -22.21 -20.81
C PRO A 10 -11.84 -22.09 -19.32
N SER A 11 -11.20 -22.90 -18.48
CA SER A 11 -11.37 -22.85 -17.02
C SER A 11 -10.90 -21.51 -16.42
N ILE A 12 -9.84 -20.91 -16.97
CA ILE A 12 -9.32 -19.63 -16.51
C ILE A 12 -10.28 -18.48 -16.87
N ALA A 13 -10.87 -18.53 -18.07
CA ALA A 13 -11.86 -17.53 -18.46
C ALA A 13 -13.08 -17.58 -17.53
N LYS A 14 -13.64 -18.76 -17.30
CA LYS A 14 -14.75 -18.97 -16.35
C LYS A 14 -14.39 -18.53 -14.92
N PHE A 15 -13.18 -18.80 -14.48
CA PHE A 15 -12.70 -18.33 -13.16
C PHE A 15 -12.56 -16.80 -13.12
N SER A 16 -12.11 -16.18 -14.19
CA SER A 16 -12.07 -14.72 -14.29
C SER A 16 -13.46 -14.11 -14.06
N ASP A 17 -14.49 -14.66 -14.69
CA ASP A 17 -15.88 -14.22 -14.52
C ASP A 17 -16.37 -14.50 -13.09
N PHE A 18 -16.06 -15.68 -12.54
CA PHE A 18 -16.38 -16.04 -11.17
C PHE A 18 -15.82 -15.03 -10.15
N VAL A 19 -14.55 -14.63 -10.26
CA VAL A 19 -13.97 -13.66 -9.33
C VAL A 19 -14.53 -12.25 -9.54
N GLN A 20 -15.08 -11.90 -10.71
CA GLN A 20 -15.79 -10.63 -10.89
C GLN A 20 -17.06 -10.54 -10.04
N LEU A 21 -17.73 -11.67 -9.83
CA LEU A 21 -18.94 -11.76 -9.00
C LEU A 21 -18.65 -11.74 -7.49
N LYS A 22 -17.39 -11.91 -7.09
CA LYS A 22 -16.99 -11.85 -5.67
C LYS A 22 -16.69 -10.42 -5.23
N ASP A 23 -16.91 -10.16 -3.96
CA ASP A 23 -16.65 -8.88 -3.29
C ASP A 23 -15.14 -8.66 -3.00
N TYR A 24 -14.30 -9.01 -3.97
CA TYR A 24 -12.86 -8.79 -3.89
C TYR A 24 -12.48 -7.43 -4.47
N LEU A 25 -11.48 -6.80 -3.88
CA LEU A 25 -10.90 -5.59 -4.47
C LEU A 25 -10.31 -5.87 -5.87
N PRO A 26 -10.40 -4.92 -6.82
CA PRO A 26 -9.91 -5.12 -8.19
C PRO A 26 -8.46 -5.64 -8.28
N PRO A 27 -7.50 -5.21 -7.44
CA PRO A 27 -6.16 -5.79 -7.43
C PRO A 27 -6.16 -7.28 -7.04
N THR A 28 -6.98 -7.68 -6.07
CA THR A 28 -7.08 -9.08 -5.62
C THR A 28 -7.63 -9.96 -6.73
N LYS A 29 -8.66 -9.50 -7.46
CA LYS A 29 -9.23 -10.22 -8.62
C LYS A 29 -8.16 -10.49 -9.67
N LYS A 30 -7.36 -9.48 -10.02
CA LYS A 30 -6.26 -9.61 -10.99
C LYS A 30 -5.19 -10.60 -10.51
N GLU A 31 -4.81 -10.52 -9.24
CA GLU A 31 -3.81 -11.41 -8.67
C GLU A 31 -4.27 -12.86 -8.66
N TYR A 32 -5.53 -13.13 -8.29
CA TYR A 32 -6.07 -14.50 -8.28
C TYR A 32 -6.00 -15.13 -9.67
N VAL A 33 -6.49 -14.43 -10.69
CA VAL A 33 -6.41 -14.91 -12.07
C VAL A 33 -4.95 -15.09 -12.51
N ARG A 34 -4.04 -14.19 -12.11
CA ARG A 34 -2.62 -14.28 -12.42
C ARG A 34 -1.96 -15.53 -11.83
N TYR A 35 -2.32 -15.90 -10.59
CA TYR A 35 -1.79 -17.12 -9.97
C TYR A 35 -2.28 -18.39 -10.69
N ILE A 36 -3.54 -18.43 -11.11
CA ILE A 36 -4.06 -19.57 -11.86
C ILE A 36 -3.40 -19.69 -13.23
N ARG A 37 -3.17 -18.58 -13.94
CA ARG A 37 -2.41 -18.58 -15.20
C ARG A 37 -1.00 -19.13 -15.01
N ARG A 38 -0.26 -18.66 -14.00
CA ARG A 38 1.08 -19.18 -13.68
C ARG A 38 1.09 -20.67 -13.35
N PHE A 39 0.04 -21.16 -12.71
CA PHE A 39 -0.12 -22.58 -12.46
C PHE A 39 -0.37 -23.36 -13.75
N ALA A 40 -1.26 -22.87 -14.62
CA ALA A 40 -1.50 -23.44 -15.94
C ALA A 40 -0.22 -23.45 -16.82
N ASP A 41 0.52 -22.33 -16.83
CA ASP A 41 1.81 -22.23 -17.54
C ASP A 41 2.81 -23.28 -17.05
N ARG A 42 2.79 -23.65 -15.78
CA ARG A 42 3.64 -24.70 -15.23
C ARG A 42 3.18 -26.10 -15.61
N LEU A 43 1.86 -26.33 -15.65
CA LEU A 43 1.26 -27.60 -16.02
C LEU A 43 1.27 -27.85 -17.54
N GLN A 44 1.36 -26.80 -18.36
CA GLN A 44 1.24 -26.84 -19.83
C GLN A 44 -0.10 -27.44 -20.31
N ARG A 45 -1.15 -27.35 -19.48
CA ARG A 45 -2.51 -27.80 -19.79
C ARG A 45 -3.55 -27.06 -18.92
N ASP A 46 -4.84 -27.35 -19.17
CA ASP A 46 -5.91 -26.72 -18.39
C ASP A 46 -5.75 -27.02 -16.89
N PRO A 47 -5.66 -26.00 -16.04
CA PRO A 47 -5.46 -26.18 -14.61
C PRO A 47 -6.62 -26.91 -13.92
N ALA A 48 -7.80 -26.95 -14.51
CA ALA A 48 -8.95 -27.69 -13.96
C ALA A 48 -8.72 -29.22 -13.92
N THR A 49 -7.76 -29.74 -14.69
CA THR A 49 -7.41 -31.15 -14.74
C THR A 49 -6.29 -31.55 -13.77
N ALA A 50 -5.85 -30.62 -12.93
CA ALA A 50 -4.73 -30.87 -12.03
C ALA A 50 -5.12 -31.83 -10.90
N THR A 51 -4.17 -32.69 -10.57
CA THR A 51 -4.26 -33.63 -9.45
C THR A 51 -3.78 -33.02 -8.13
N GLN A 52 -4.08 -33.68 -7.03
CA GLN A 52 -3.58 -33.33 -5.70
C GLN A 52 -2.04 -33.25 -5.64
N ASP A 53 -1.36 -34.23 -6.25
CA ASP A 53 0.10 -34.31 -6.23
C ASP A 53 0.75 -33.20 -7.06
N GLU A 54 0.14 -32.81 -8.15
CA GLU A 54 0.61 -31.67 -8.96
C GLU A 54 0.46 -30.34 -8.24
N LEU A 55 -0.62 -30.15 -7.49
CA LEU A 55 -0.75 -29.00 -6.60
C LEU A 55 0.33 -28.97 -5.55
N ARG A 56 0.59 -30.11 -4.88
CA ARG A 56 1.65 -30.24 -3.89
C ARG A 56 3.02 -29.92 -4.49
N THR A 57 3.31 -30.50 -5.66
CA THR A 57 4.56 -30.25 -6.40
C THR A 57 4.70 -28.77 -6.79
N TYR A 58 3.61 -28.11 -7.16
CA TYR A 58 3.61 -26.70 -7.47
C TYR A 58 3.93 -25.82 -6.24
N PHE A 59 3.36 -26.11 -5.07
CA PHE A 59 3.70 -25.39 -3.85
C PHE A 59 5.16 -25.58 -3.43
N LEU A 60 5.69 -26.79 -3.57
CA LEU A 60 7.11 -27.05 -3.36
C LEU A 60 7.98 -26.23 -4.32
N PHE A 61 7.62 -26.18 -5.60
CA PHE A 61 8.29 -25.36 -6.60
C PHE A 61 8.26 -23.86 -6.23
N LEU A 62 7.10 -23.33 -5.80
CA LEU A 62 7.01 -21.95 -5.36
C LEU A 62 7.93 -21.66 -4.17
N ARG A 63 8.06 -22.59 -3.24
CA ARG A 63 8.89 -22.44 -2.06
C ARG A 63 10.37 -22.56 -2.35
N GLN A 64 10.78 -23.61 -3.05
CA GLN A 64 12.17 -23.98 -3.25
C GLN A 64 12.83 -23.21 -4.42
N HIS A 65 12.16 -23.12 -5.56
CA HIS A 65 12.72 -22.52 -6.77
C HIS A 65 12.36 -21.05 -6.94
N LYS A 66 11.12 -20.66 -6.66
CA LYS A 66 10.69 -19.25 -6.76
C LYS A 66 10.96 -18.47 -5.46
N LYS A 67 11.39 -19.13 -4.39
CA LYS A 67 11.70 -18.56 -3.07
C LYS A 67 10.60 -17.64 -2.54
N PHE A 68 9.33 -18.04 -2.74
CA PHE A 68 8.20 -17.27 -2.28
C PHE A 68 8.22 -17.13 -0.76
N GLY A 69 8.20 -15.88 -0.30
CA GLY A 69 7.99 -15.56 1.11
C GLY A 69 6.56 -15.85 1.57
N GLY A 70 6.33 -15.78 2.88
CA GLY A 70 5.06 -16.14 3.50
C GLY A 70 3.82 -15.47 2.87
N SER A 71 3.86 -14.16 2.61
CA SER A 71 2.74 -13.43 2.03
C SER A 71 2.40 -13.89 0.60
N ALA A 72 3.42 -14.14 -0.24
CA ALA A 72 3.22 -14.63 -1.60
C ALA A 72 2.65 -16.06 -1.61
N MET A 73 3.14 -16.93 -0.71
CA MET A 73 2.61 -18.28 -0.53
C MET A 73 1.16 -18.27 -0.06
N LYS A 74 0.82 -17.40 0.91
CA LYS A 74 -0.56 -17.21 1.38
C LYS A 74 -1.49 -16.79 0.24
N LEU A 75 -1.05 -15.84 -0.60
CA LEU A 75 -1.86 -15.37 -1.72
C LEU A 75 -2.02 -16.45 -2.79
N ALA A 76 -0.96 -17.21 -3.12
CA ALA A 76 -1.04 -18.36 -4.01
C ALA A 76 -2.03 -19.41 -3.48
N LYS A 77 -1.95 -19.75 -2.18
CA LYS A 77 -2.87 -20.69 -1.52
C LYS A 77 -4.32 -20.20 -1.65
N CYS A 78 -4.60 -18.93 -1.33
CA CYS A 78 -5.94 -18.37 -1.43
C CYS A 78 -6.48 -18.41 -2.87
N ALA A 79 -5.66 -18.06 -3.86
CA ALA A 79 -6.07 -18.08 -5.27
C ALA A 79 -6.39 -19.49 -5.75
N LEU A 80 -5.52 -20.47 -5.49
CA LEU A 80 -5.72 -21.86 -5.87
C LEU A 80 -6.91 -22.49 -5.13
N ARG A 81 -7.07 -22.19 -3.83
CA ARG A 81 -8.24 -22.65 -3.06
C ARG A 81 -9.54 -22.09 -3.66
N SER A 82 -9.57 -20.79 -4.00
CA SER A 82 -10.74 -20.18 -4.64
C SER A 82 -11.06 -20.82 -6.00
N PHE A 83 -10.04 -21.16 -6.78
CA PHE A 83 -10.22 -21.83 -8.07
C PHE A 83 -10.75 -23.26 -7.92
N PHE A 84 -10.08 -24.10 -7.13
CA PHE A 84 -10.43 -25.52 -7.05
C PHE A 84 -11.66 -25.79 -6.17
N ARG A 85 -11.70 -25.18 -4.97
CA ARG A 85 -12.76 -25.48 -4.00
C ARG A 85 -14.05 -24.67 -4.24
N GLU A 86 -13.91 -23.36 -4.52
CA GLU A 86 -15.08 -22.48 -4.62
C GLU A 86 -15.66 -22.45 -6.03
N HIS A 87 -14.81 -22.41 -7.07
CA HIS A 87 -15.25 -22.31 -8.46
C HIS A 87 -15.53 -23.69 -9.07
N LEU A 88 -14.56 -24.61 -9.06
CA LEU A 88 -14.72 -25.95 -9.65
C LEU A 88 -15.42 -26.94 -8.74
N LYS A 89 -15.54 -26.65 -7.44
CA LYS A 89 -16.13 -27.51 -6.40
C LYS A 89 -15.49 -28.90 -6.33
N LEU A 90 -14.20 -28.99 -6.62
CA LEU A 90 -13.46 -30.24 -6.55
C LEU A 90 -13.13 -30.58 -5.09
N GLY A 91 -13.32 -31.85 -4.72
CA GLY A 91 -13.08 -32.40 -3.39
C GLY A 91 -11.61 -32.67 -3.11
N LEU A 92 -10.69 -31.78 -3.50
CA LEU A 92 -9.27 -31.91 -3.19
C LEU A 92 -9.03 -31.76 -1.68
N ASP A 93 -8.13 -32.59 -1.15
CA ASP A 93 -7.71 -32.46 0.25
C ASP A 93 -6.82 -31.22 0.45
N TRP A 94 -7.35 -30.23 1.16
CA TRP A 94 -6.64 -28.99 1.49
C TRP A 94 -5.92 -29.06 2.83
N SER A 95 -6.07 -30.14 3.62
CA SER A 95 -5.44 -30.28 4.93
C SER A 95 -3.91 -30.15 4.83
N VAL A 96 -3.31 -30.78 3.81
CA VAL A 96 -1.87 -30.69 3.52
C VAL A 96 -1.40 -29.23 3.33
N PHE A 97 -2.30 -28.34 2.88
CA PHE A 97 -1.98 -26.93 2.67
C PHE A 97 -2.43 -26.04 3.85
N GLU A 98 -3.31 -26.52 4.71
CA GLU A 98 -3.74 -25.81 5.92
C GLU A 98 -2.60 -25.72 6.93
N ASP A 99 -1.81 -26.78 7.04
CA ASP A 99 -0.62 -26.86 7.88
C ASP A 99 0.63 -26.16 7.34
N LEU A 100 0.56 -25.57 6.15
CA LEU A 100 1.63 -24.70 5.69
C LEU A 100 1.73 -23.49 6.65
N ARG A 101 2.45 -23.70 7.76
CA ARG A 101 2.80 -22.62 8.69
C ARG A 101 3.60 -21.56 7.93
N ILE A 102 2.90 -20.55 7.51
CA ILE A 102 3.51 -19.36 6.96
C ILE A 102 3.84 -18.47 8.15
N ALA A 103 5.07 -18.61 8.65
CA ALA A 103 5.52 -17.74 9.73
C ALA A 103 5.28 -16.28 9.31
N PRO A 104 4.63 -15.47 10.16
CA PRO A 104 4.55 -14.04 9.89
C PRO A 104 5.97 -13.49 9.76
N PRO A 105 6.19 -12.47 8.93
CA PRO A 105 7.48 -11.84 8.84
C PRO A 105 7.86 -11.31 10.23
N GLN A 106 8.94 -11.83 10.81
CA GLN A 106 9.45 -11.41 12.13
C GLN A 106 10.26 -10.10 12.04
N ALA A 107 10.53 -9.60 10.84
CA ALA A 107 11.30 -8.38 10.69
C ALA A 107 10.46 -7.17 11.10
N LEU A 108 11.00 -6.39 12.02
CA LEU A 108 10.46 -5.07 12.34
C LEU A 108 10.42 -4.20 11.08
N PRO A 109 9.39 -3.36 10.89
CA PRO A 109 9.34 -2.45 9.78
C PRO A 109 10.55 -1.53 9.75
N LEU A 110 11.12 -1.33 8.56
CA LEU A 110 12.15 -0.32 8.36
C LEU A 110 11.53 1.07 8.59
N VAL A 111 12.17 1.86 9.45
CA VAL A 111 11.85 3.27 9.68
C VAL A 111 13.06 4.11 9.31
N LEU A 112 12.84 5.16 8.55
CA LEU A 112 13.85 6.16 8.19
C LEU A 112 13.82 7.28 9.24
N THR A 113 14.97 7.87 9.54
CA THR A 113 15.02 9.08 10.39
C THR A 113 14.37 10.26 9.66
N ARG A 114 14.07 11.34 10.39
CA ARG A 114 13.49 12.56 9.80
C ARG A 114 14.40 13.18 8.74
N GLU A 115 15.71 13.14 8.96
CA GLU A 115 16.73 13.61 8.02
C GLU A 115 16.77 12.74 6.77
N GLN A 116 16.63 11.44 6.91
CA GLN A 116 16.56 10.50 5.78
C GLN A 116 15.26 10.70 4.98
N VAL A 117 14.13 10.93 5.64
CA VAL A 117 12.87 11.29 4.95
C VAL A 117 13.04 12.61 4.20
N ALA A 118 13.62 13.63 4.82
CA ALA A 118 13.91 14.91 4.16
C ALA A 118 14.84 14.73 2.95
N ALA A 119 15.88 13.90 3.06
CA ALA A 119 16.80 13.61 1.97
C ALA A 119 16.12 12.94 0.77
N VAL A 120 15.25 11.94 1.00
CA VAL A 120 14.53 11.29 -0.10
C VAL A 120 13.53 12.24 -0.75
N LEU A 121 12.82 13.07 0.01
CA LEU A 121 11.91 14.06 -0.55
C LEU A 121 12.67 15.10 -1.38
N LYS A 122 13.79 15.62 -0.88
CA LYS A 122 14.65 16.57 -1.60
C LYS A 122 15.22 16.01 -2.91
N ALA A 123 15.43 14.69 -3.00
CA ALA A 123 15.90 14.02 -4.22
C ALA A 123 14.83 13.94 -5.32
N VAL A 124 13.56 14.22 -5.00
CA VAL A 124 12.46 14.20 -5.98
C VAL A 124 12.39 15.52 -6.73
N ARG A 125 12.75 15.52 -8.01
CA ARG A 125 12.83 16.73 -8.83
C ARG A 125 11.47 17.23 -9.33
N GLU A 126 10.50 16.32 -9.52
CA GLU A 126 9.19 16.70 -10.04
C GLU A 126 8.27 17.16 -8.89
N PRO A 127 7.78 18.43 -8.91
CA PRO A 127 7.01 19.00 -7.79
C PRO A 127 5.79 18.16 -7.40
N ARG A 128 4.99 17.70 -8.34
CA ARG A 128 3.81 16.86 -8.06
C ARG A 128 4.13 15.55 -7.38
N LEU A 129 5.23 14.90 -7.79
CA LEU A 129 5.67 13.63 -7.19
C LEU A 129 6.31 13.86 -5.83
N HIS A 130 6.97 15.00 -5.64
CA HIS A 130 7.40 15.46 -4.32
C HIS A 130 6.20 15.68 -3.40
N SER A 131 5.20 16.42 -3.87
CA SER A 131 4.01 16.78 -3.10
C SER A 131 3.24 15.55 -2.61
N ILE A 132 2.99 14.56 -3.48
CA ILE A 132 2.30 13.34 -3.04
C ILE A 132 3.12 12.49 -2.08
N LEU A 133 4.45 12.41 -2.22
CA LEU A 133 5.30 11.68 -1.29
C LEU A 133 5.35 12.38 0.08
N ALA A 134 5.47 13.70 0.10
CA ALA A 134 5.34 14.50 1.31
C ALA A 134 3.96 14.31 1.96
N PHE A 135 2.89 14.34 1.15
CA PHE A 135 1.53 14.09 1.62
C PHE A 135 1.36 12.71 2.27
N ILE A 136 1.93 11.65 1.66
CA ILE A 136 1.91 10.30 2.25
C ILE A 136 2.64 10.28 3.59
N TYR A 137 3.79 10.93 3.69
CA TYR A 137 4.53 11.02 4.95
C TYR A 137 3.76 11.77 6.04
N HIS A 138 3.10 12.88 5.69
CA HIS A 138 2.37 13.71 6.67
C HIS A 138 0.97 13.21 7.03
N THR A 139 0.43 12.22 6.31
CA THR A 139 -0.91 11.67 6.55
C THR A 139 -0.93 10.19 6.89
N GLY A 140 0.17 9.49 6.66
CA GLY A 140 0.26 8.05 6.83
C GLY A 140 -0.64 7.26 5.88
N LEU A 141 -1.15 7.83 4.80
CA LEU A 141 -2.01 7.15 3.84
C LEU A 141 -1.27 6.02 3.10
N ARG A 142 -2.02 4.99 2.72
CA ARG A 142 -1.51 4.04 1.72
C ARG A 142 -1.37 4.76 0.36
N VAL A 143 -0.37 4.39 -0.43
CA VAL A 143 -0.17 5.03 -1.74
C VAL A 143 -1.42 4.98 -2.61
N GLY A 144 -2.17 3.86 -2.58
CA GLY A 144 -3.43 3.73 -3.33
C GLY A 144 -4.58 4.58 -2.77
N GLU A 145 -4.55 4.98 -1.51
CA GLU A 145 -5.46 5.96 -0.93
C GLU A 145 -5.04 7.37 -1.37
N ALA A 146 -3.76 7.70 -1.21
CA ALA A 146 -3.21 9.02 -1.48
C ALA A 146 -3.44 9.48 -2.94
N VAL A 147 -3.20 8.61 -3.93
CA VAL A 147 -3.42 8.97 -5.33
C VAL A 147 -4.89 9.25 -5.65
N ARG A 148 -5.83 8.67 -4.89
CA ARG A 148 -7.28 8.82 -5.09
C ARG A 148 -7.93 9.93 -4.29
N VAL A 149 -7.16 10.72 -3.56
CA VAL A 149 -7.69 11.86 -2.82
C VAL A 149 -8.25 12.89 -3.80
N GLU A 150 -9.48 13.29 -3.56
CA GLU A 150 -10.13 14.37 -4.29
C GLU A 150 -10.03 15.70 -3.54
N VAL A 151 -10.11 16.80 -4.25
CA VAL A 151 -10.08 18.15 -3.65
C VAL A 151 -11.18 18.30 -2.59
N ARG A 152 -12.36 17.74 -2.85
CA ARG A 152 -13.51 17.78 -1.91
C ARG A 152 -13.29 16.97 -0.62
N ASP A 153 -12.25 16.13 -0.56
CA ASP A 153 -11.92 15.35 0.64
C ASP A 153 -11.17 16.17 1.69
N LEU A 154 -10.60 17.29 1.29
CA LEU A 154 -10.02 18.26 2.20
C LEU A 154 -11.13 19.05 2.86
N LYS A 155 -11.24 18.96 4.18
CA LYS A 155 -12.26 19.61 5.00
C LYS A 155 -11.64 20.66 5.89
N ASP A 156 -12.43 21.69 6.20
CA ASP A 156 -12.07 22.74 7.14
C ASP A 156 -10.71 23.42 6.82
N THR A 157 -10.37 23.54 5.53
CA THR A 157 -9.06 24.00 5.05
C THR A 157 -8.74 25.47 5.36
N TYR A 158 -9.72 26.24 5.84
CA TYR A 158 -9.58 27.62 6.28
C TYR A 158 -9.64 27.78 7.81
N SER A 159 -9.81 26.67 8.55
CA SER A 159 -9.81 26.64 10.00
C SER A 159 -8.43 26.27 10.55
N GLU A 160 -8.27 26.39 11.86
CA GLU A 160 -7.08 25.91 12.58
C GLU A 160 -7.01 24.38 12.67
N HIS A 161 -8.09 23.69 12.32
CA HIS A 161 -8.22 22.24 12.44
C HIS A 161 -8.57 21.55 11.10
N PRO A 162 -7.76 21.76 10.05
CA PRO A 162 -8.02 21.12 8.76
C PRO A 162 -7.86 19.60 8.86
N ARG A 163 -8.67 18.89 8.11
CA ARG A 163 -8.69 17.43 8.12
C ARG A 163 -8.94 16.85 6.73
N LEU A 164 -8.44 15.65 6.52
CA LEU A 164 -8.68 14.86 5.32
C LEU A 164 -9.74 13.80 5.63
N HIS A 165 -10.77 13.72 4.81
CA HIS A 165 -11.74 12.63 4.81
C HIS A 165 -11.24 11.52 3.89
N VAL A 166 -10.78 10.40 4.44
CA VAL A 166 -10.36 9.22 3.69
C VAL A 166 -11.57 8.31 3.52
N ARG A 167 -12.12 8.34 2.31
CA ARG A 167 -13.30 7.54 1.96
C ARG A 167 -12.93 6.10 1.63
N CYS A 168 -13.74 5.15 2.06
CA CYS A 168 -13.67 3.73 1.71
C CYS A 168 -12.24 3.15 1.86
N GLY A 169 -11.63 3.35 3.04
CA GLY A 169 -10.39 2.69 3.40
C GLY A 169 -10.51 1.17 3.32
N LYS A 170 -9.39 0.47 3.45
CA LYS A 170 -9.39 -1.00 3.51
C LYS A 170 -10.30 -1.48 4.64
N GLY A 171 -11.39 -2.20 4.29
CA GLY A 171 -12.42 -2.63 5.23
C GLY A 171 -13.69 -1.76 5.23
N GLY A 172 -13.83 -0.81 4.28
CA GLY A 172 -15.07 -0.07 4.04
C GLY A 172 -15.44 0.99 5.08
N ARG A 173 -14.51 1.35 6.00
CA ARG A 173 -14.74 2.39 7.01
C ARG A 173 -14.02 3.67 6.61
N ASP A 174 -14.79 4.74 6.58
CA ASP A 174 -14.27 6.09 6.41
C ASP A 174 -13.53 6.54 7.67
N ARG A 175 -12.55 7.41 7.50
CA ARG A 175 -11.82 8.01 8.61
C ARG A 175 -11.39 9.44 8.30
N PHE A 176 -11.17 10.21 9.34
CA PHE A 176 -10.58 11.54 9.26
C PHE A 176 -9.13 11.50 9.73
N VAL A 177 -8.25 12.17 8.98
CA VAL A 177 -6.85 12.37 9.33
C VAL A 177 -6.61 13.86 9.49
N PRO A 178 -6.05 14.33 10.62
CA PRO A 178 -5.73 15.74 10.80
C PRO A 178 -4.64 16.17 9.82
N LEU A 179 -4.71 17.39 9.34
CA LEU A 179 -3.70 18.00 8.50
C LEU A 179 -3.07 19.19 9.24
N SER A 180 -1.79 19.43 9.00
CA SER A 180 -1.19 20.69 9.44
C SER A 180 -1.60 21.82 8.50
N VAL A 181 -1.73 23.02 9.04
CA VAL A 181 -2.02 24.23 8.26
C VAL A 181 -0.98 24.43 7.15
N THR A 182 0.29 24.22 7.48
CA THR A 182 1.41 24.32 6.52
C THR A 182 1.25 23.34 5.34
N LEU A 183 0.86 22.08 5.63
CA LEU A 183 0.61 21.10 4.56
C LEU A 183 -0.55 21.54 3.66
N VAL A 184 -1.64 22.06 4.25
CA VAL A 184 -2.78 22.57 3.47
C VAL A 184 -2.39 23.75 2.58
N GLN A 185 -1.56 24.67 3.09
CA GLN A 185 -1.03 25.79 2.28
C GLN A 185 -0.21 25.30 1.10
N GLN A 186 0.69 24.32 1.32
CA GLN A 186 1.47 23.70 0.25
C GLN A 186 0.57 23.01 -0.78
N LEU A 187 -0.39 22.19 -0.34
CA LEU A 187 -1.34 21.50 -1.23
C LEU A 187 -2.18 22.49 -2.05
N ARG A 188 -2.55 23.62 -1.45
CA ARG A 188 -3.27 24.70 -2.16
C ARG A 188 -2.40 25.34 -3.23
N ALA A 189 -1.13 25.66 -2.93
CA ALA A 189 -0.19 26.18 -3.89
C ALA A 189 0.01 25.22 -5.07
N ASP A 190 0.19 23.93 -4.80
CA ASP A 190 0.31 22.90 -5.84
C ASP A 190 -0.96 22.79 -6.68
N TRP A 191 -2.14 22.76 -6.04
CA TRP A 191 -3.41 22.69 -6.74
C TRP A 191 -3.65 23.92 -7.65
N GLN A 192 -3.27 25.10 -7.22
CA GLN A 192 -3.38 26.33 -8.04
C GLN A 192 -2.61 26.24 -9.36
N THR A 193 -1.59 25.40 -9.48
CA THR A 193 -0.84 25.20 -10.73
C THR A 193 -1.66 24.52 -11.81
N HIS A 194 -2.54 23.58 -11.45
CA HIS A 194 -3.31 22.78 -12.41
C HIS A 194 -4.82 22.94 -12.28
N ARG A 195 -5.35 23.37 -11.13
CA ARG A 195 -6.78 23.61 -10.85
C ARG A 195 -7.71 22.49 -11.29
N HIS A 196 -7.24 21.22 -11.16
CA HIS A 196 -8.06 20.09 -11.53
C HIS A 196 -9.31 20.02 -10.63
N PRO A 197 -10.54 19.86 -11.19
CA PRO A 197 -11.77 19.97 -10.40
C PRO A 197 -11.98 18.81 -9.41
N GLN A 198 -11.46 17.63 -9.70
CA GLN A 198 -11.67 16.43 -8.91
C GLN A 198 -10.42 16.00 -8.13
N TRP A 199 -9.31 15.72 -8.83
CA TRP A 199 -8.14 15.08 -8.22
C TRP A 199 -7.19 16.08 -7.57
N LEU A 200 -6.78 15.80 -6.33
CA LEU A 200 -5.71 16.55 -5.68
C LEU A 200 -4.36 16.28 -6.37
N PHE A 201 -4.14 15.05 -6.81
CA PHE A 201 -2.95 14.64 -7.56
C PHE A 201 -3.36 14.05 -8.92
N PRO A 202 -3.67 14.88 -9.92
CA PRO A 202 -4.08 14.40 -11.24
C PRO A 202 -2.93 13.75 -11.99
N GLY A 203 -3.24 12.73 -12.81
CA GLY A 203 -2.30 12.16 -13.76
C GLY A 203 -1.96 13.15 -14.88
N ARG A 204 -1.13 12.75 -15.83
CA ARG A 204 -0.91 13.50 -17.09
C ARG A 204 -1.42 12.74 -18.31
N GLY A 205 -1.83 11.49 -18.12
CA GLY A 205 -2.16 10.60 -19.22
C GLY A 205 -0.91 10.08 -19.93
N ILE A 206 -1.13 9.12 -20.82
CA ILE A 206 -0.10 8.60 -21.71
C ILE A 206 0.05 9.59 -22.87
N ASN A 207 1.27 9.79 -23.40
CA ASN A 207 1.57 10.59 -24.59
C ASN A 207 1.16 12.10 -24.49
N TRP A 208 1.12 12.67 -23.26
CA TRP A 208 0.79 14.07 -23.09
C TRP A 208 1.78 15.02 -23.80
N ARG A 209 3.06 14.61 -23.93
CA ARG A 209 4.10 15.38 -24.66
C ARG A 209 3.83 15.39 -26.16
N GLU A 210 3.41 14.26 -26.73
CA GLU A 210 3.06 14.14 -28.15
C GLU A 210 1.84 15.01 -28.53
N ARG A 211 0.99 15.30 -27.53
CA ARG A 211 -0.15 16.22 -27.68
C ARG A 211 0.23 17.69 -27.55
N GLY A 212 1.51 18.02 -27.45
CA GLY A 212 1.98 19.40 -27.31
C GLY A 212 1.55 20.10 -26.02
N LEU A 213 1.14 19.35 -24.99
CA LEU A 213 0.66 19.92 -23.74
C LEU A 213 1.85 20.23 -22.82
N THR A 214 1.76 21.32 -22.07
CA THR A 214 2.62 21.54 -20.92
C THR A 214 2.26 20.56 -19.79
N PRO A 215 3.18 20.29 -18.85
CA PRO A 215 2.89 19.44 -17.67
C PRO A 215 1.63 19.88 -16.92
N THR A 216 1.42 21.17 -16.78
CA THR A 216 0.28 21.79 -16.08
C THR A 216 -1.02 21.59 -16.84
N GLN A 217 -1.01 21.83 -18.16
CA GLN A 217 -2.18 21.60 -19.02
C GLN A 217 -2.57 20.12 -19.05
N ALA A 218 -1.60 19.22 -19.10
CA ALA A 218 -1.84 17.78 -19.05
C ALA A 218 -2.47 17.35 -17.71
N ALA A 219 -2.00 17.93 -16.60
CA ALA A 219 -2.56 17.69 -15.28
C ALA A 219 -3.99 18.24 -15.16
N ALA A 220 -4.25 19.45 -15.65
CA ALA A 220 -5.58 20.08 -15.63
C ALA A 220 -6.63 19.27 -16.43
N ARG A 221 -6.21 18.59 -17.49
CA ARG A 221 -7.07 17.79 -18.39
C ARG A 221 -7.04 16.29 -18.08
N ALA A 222 -6.49 15.90 -16.94
CA ALA A 222 -6.37 14.48 -16.57
C ALA A 222 -7.74 13.83 -16.43
N THR A 223 -7.89 12.62 -16.95
CA THR A 223 -9.09 11.78 -16.77
C THR A 223 -8.95 10.78 -15.63
N ALA A 224 -7.75 10.69 -15.05
CA ALA A 224 -7.42 9.76 -13.98
C ALA A 224 -6.41 10.38 -13.01
N PRO A 225 -6.37 9.93 -11.75
CA PRO A 225 -5.36 10.36 -10.80
C PRO A 225 -3.96 9.89 -11.20
N LEU A 226 -2.96 10.39 -10.50
CA LEU A 226 -1.58 9.92 -10.60
C LEU A 226 -1.51 8.41 -10.38
N SER A 227 -0.72 7.70 -11.18
CA SER A 227 -0.61 6.25 -11.04
C SER A 227 0.24 5.86 -9.84
N VAL A 228 -0.17 4.80 -9.15
CA VAL A 228 0.59 4.22 -8.03
C VAL A 228 2.01 3.84 -8.46
N SER A 229 2.15 3.29 -9.67
CA SER A 229 3.46 2.89 -10.20
C SER A 229 4.40 4.08 -10.42
N ALA A 230 3.88 5.24 -10.85
CA ALA A 230 4.69 6.45 -10.98
C ALA A 230 5.24 6.90 -9.62
N VAL A 231 4.41 6.92 -8.59
CA VAL A 231 4.82 7.27 -7.22
C VAL A 231 5.88 6.30 -6.70
N GLN A 232 5.66 5.00 -6.86
CA GLN A 232 6.59 3.96 -6.42
C GLN A 232 7.94 4.01 -7.17
N THR A 233 7.90 4.24 -8.49
CA THR A 233 9.12 4.35 -9.30
C THR A 233 9.91 5.59 -8.90
N THR A 234 9.24 6.73 -8.70
CA THR A 234 9.89 7.97 -8.26
C THR A 234 10.53 7.81 -6.89
N PHE A 235 9.81 7.22 -5.94
CA PHE A 235 10.38 6.95 -4.61
C PHE A 235 11.61 6.05 -4.70
N ARG A 236 11.56 4.98 -5.50
CA ARG A 236 12.69 4.07 -5.70
C ARG A 236 13.93 4.78 -6.27
N LEU A 237 13.74 5.69 -7.22
CA LEU A 237 14.84 6.48 -7.78
C LEU A 237 15.38 7.49 -6.75
N ALA A 238 14.50 8.25 -6.10
CA ALA A 238 14.88 9.22 -5.08
C ALA A 238 15.60 8.56 -3.90
N ARG A 239 15.14 7.40 -3.45
CA ARG A 239 15.78 6.59 -2.42
C ARG A 239 17.21 6.21 -2.81
N ALA A 240 17.41 5.73 -4.04
CA ALA A 240 18.74 5.37 -4.53
C ALA A 240 19.67 6.60 -4.59
N THR A 241 19.14 7.75 -5.05
CA THR A 241 19.89 9.02 -5.07
C THR A 241 20.25 9.50 -3.65
N ALA A 242 19.39 9.25 -2.68
CA ALA A 242 19.62 9.61 -1.27
C ALA A 242 20.48 8.59 -0.50
N GLY A 243 20.95 7.52 -1.15
CA GLY A 243 21.78 6.47 -0.52
C GLY A 243 21.04 5.65 0.56
N LEU A 244 19.71 5.54 0.47
CA LEU A 244 18.91 4.84 1.48
C LEU A 244 18.77 3.34 1.17
N PRO A 245 18.45 2.50 2.18
CA PRO A 245 18.34 1.05 2.05
C PRO A 245 17.39 0.62 0.93
N ALA A 246 17.74 -0.45 0.22
CA ALA A 246 16.97 -0.97 -0.91
C ALA A 246 15.56 -1.46 -0.51
N GLU A 247 15.38 -1.83 0.72
CA GLU A 247 14.13 -2.29 1.34
C GLU A 247 13.12 -1.16 1.57
N ALA A 248 13.60 0.10 1.62
CA ALA A 248 12.71 1.24 1.79
C ALA A 248 11.79 1.40 0.58
N THR A 249 10.51 1.52 0.84
CA THR A 249 9.44 1.66 -0.14
C THR A 249 8.57 2.87 0.19
N VAL A 250 7.64 3.24 -0.68
CA VAL A 250 6.64 4.28 -0.34
C VAL A 250 5.89 3.93 0.95
N HIS A 251 5.68 2.64 1.23
CA HIS A 251 5.02 2.21 2.47
C HIS A 251 5.86 2.51 3.73
N THR A 252 7.18 2.59 3.58
CA THR A 252 8.09 3.01 4.65
C THR A 252 7.79 4.42 5.15
N LEU A 253 7.34 5.35 4.28
CA LEU A 253 6.92 6.69 4.71
C LEU A 253 5.74 6.64 5.68
N ARG A 254 4.83 5.70 5.49
CA ARG A 254 3.71 5.47 6.41
C ARG A 254 4.19 4.88 7.75
N HIS A 255 5.19 3.99 7.73
CA HIS A 255 5.83 3.51 8.97
C HIS A 255 6.52 4.65 9.70
N CYS A 256 7.25 5.51 8.97
CA CYS A 256 7.88 6.71 9.54
C CYS A 256 6.83 7.65 10.17
N TYR A 257 5.71 7.93 9.49
CA TYR A 257 4.61 8.73 10.06
C TYR A 257 4.16 8.19 11.41
N ALA A 258 3.89 6.88 11.50
CA ALA A 258 3.42 6.27 12.73
C ALA A 258 4.45 6.34 13.86
N THR A 259 5.71 6.00 13.55
CA THR A 259 6.80 6.00 14.53
C THR A 259 7.13 7.42 15.01
N HIS A 260 7.25 8.38 14.08
CA HIS A 260 7.55 9.76 14.43
C HIS A 260 6.43 10.44 15.22
N LEU A 261 5.15 10.11 14.97
CA LEU A 261 4.04 10.58 15.81
C LEU A 261 4.09 9.96 17.22
N LEU A 262 4.48 8.70 17.32
CA LEU A 262 4.64 8.04 18.62
C LEU A 262 5.79 8.68 19.42
N GLU A 263 6.88 9.04 18.75
CA GLU A 263 8.00 9.81 19.35
C GLU A 263 7.55 11.18 19.86
N GLU A 264 6.58 11.80 19.17
CA GLU A 264 5.94 13.07 19.61
C GLU A 264 4.84 12.86 20.66
N ASN A 265 4.71 11.66 21.24
CA ASN A 265 3.73 11.29 22.27
C ASN A 265 2.27 11.32 21.80
N VAL A 266 2.01 11.21 20.52
CA VAL A 266 0.65 10.97 20.03
C VAL A 266 0.24 9.56 20.44
N SER A 267 -0.95 9.42 21.04
CA SER A 267 -1.38 8.11 21.54
C SER A 267 -1.49 7.06 20.42
N LEU A 268 -1.09 5.84 20.72
CA LEU A 268 -1.13 4.71 19.78
C LEU A 268 -2.56 4.47 19.22
N ARG A 269 -3.58 4.75 20.04
CA ARG A 269 -4.98 4.65 19.63
C ARG A 269 -5.33 5.64 18.52
N LEU A 270 -4.89 6.89 18.65
CA LEU A 270 -5.10 7.92 17.62
C LEU A 270 -4.32 7.59 16.35
N ILE A 271 -3.06 7.17 16.48
CA ILE A 271 -2.25 6.73 15.33
C ILE A 271 -2.94 5.58 14.59
N SER A 272 -3.44 4.57 15.32
CA SER A 272 -4.19 3.45 14.75
C SER A 272 -5.44 3.91 13.99
N GLN A 273 -6.17 4.87 14.55
CA GLN A 273 -7.36 5.46 13.92
C GLN A 273 -6.99 6.21 12.63
N TYR A 274 -5.95 7.06 12.64
CA TYR A 274 -5.49 7.79 11.46
C TYR A 274 -5.00 6.86 10.35
N LEU A 275 -4.30 5.80 10.73
CA LEU A 275 -3.85 4.78 9.79
C LEU A 275 -4.99 3.89 9.26
N GLY A 276 -6.13 3.83 9.95
CA GLY A 276 -7.24 2.94 9.59
C GLY A 276 -6.84 1.47 9.71
N HIS A 277 -6.22 1.10 10.84
CA HIS A 277 -5.95 -0.28 11.18
C HIS A 277 -7.20 -0.94 11.74
N ALA A 278 -7.53 -2.15 11.25
CA ALA A 278 -8.67 -2.91 11.73
C ALA A 278 -8.45 -3.47 13.15
N SER A 279 -7.19 -3.72 13.51
CA SER A 279 -6.75 -4.17 14.84
C SER A 279 -5.64 -3.25 15.36
N LEU A 280 -5.69 -2.94 16.65
CA LEU A 280 -4.64 -2.19 17.34
C LEU A 280 -3.30 -2.95 17.32
N GLU A 281 -3.33 -4.28 17.30
CA GLU A 281 -2.14 -5.15 17.18
C GLU A 281 -1.26 -4.76 16.00
N THR A 282 -1.86 -4.37 14.87
CA THR A 282 -1.11 -3.89 13.70
C THR A 282 -0.31 -2.61 14.00
N THR A 283 -0.70 -1.85 15.01
CA THR A 283 -0.04 -0.60 15.41
C THR A 283 0.96 -0.84 16.54
N LEU A 284 0.80 -1.91 17.33
CA LEU A 284 1.74 -2.27 18.39
C LEU A 284 3.16 -2.53 17.88
N ILE A 285 3.33 -2.91 16.61
CA ILE A 285 4.67 -3.07 16.02
C ILE A 285 5.54 -1.82 16.11
N TYR A 286 4.93 -0.64 16.17
CA TYR A 286 5.67 0.64 16.28
C TYR A 286 6.19 0.90 17.69
N THR A 287 5.62 0.30 18.74
CA THR A 287 6.10 0.43 20.12
C THR A 287 7.48 -0.19 20.31
N HIS A 288 7.81 -1.22 19.53
CA HIS A 288 9.15 -1.83 19.54
C HIS A 288 10.20 -1.01 18.78
N LEU A 289 9.78 0.00 18.01
CA LEU A 289 10.67 0.84 17.19
C LEU A 289 11.04 2.16 17.88
N THR A 290 10.25 2.57 18.87
CA THR A 290 10.55 3.72 19.70
C THR A 290 11.23 3.25 20.98
N PRO A 291 12.43 3.75 21.32
CA PRO A 291 12.96 3.59 22.66
C PRO A 291 11.89 4.10 23.63
N LEU A 292 11.26 3.19 24.36
CA LEU A 292 10.37 3.57 25.45
C LEU A 292 11.15 4.55 26.28
N ASN A 293 10.62 5.77 26.39
CA ASN A 293 11.27 6.90 27.03
C ASN A 293 11.31 6.64 28.54
N GLU A 294 12.15 5.70 28.97
CA GLU A 294 12.38 5.44 30.41
C GLU A 294 12.73 6.73 31.14
N ALA A 295 13.49 7.61 30.48
CA ALA A 295 13.80 8.93 31.03
C ALA A 295 12.54 9.78 31.23
N ARG A 296 11.62 9.79 30.25
CA ARG A 296 10.33 10.51 30.36
C ARG A 296 9.40 9.86 31.37
N THR A 297 9.38 8.54 31.44
CA THR A 297 8.60 7.81 32.46
C THR A 297 9.12 8.17 33.85
N ARG A 298 10.44 8.21 34.07
CA ARG A 298 11.04 8.65 35.34
C ARG A 298 10.65 10.07 35.67
N THR A 299 10.76 11.01 34.71
CA THR A 299 10.33 12.40 34.91
C THR A 299 8.84 12.51 35.26
N ALA A 300 7.99 11.73 34.60
CA ALA A 300 6.55 11.69 34.91
C ALA A 300 6.30 11.13 36.31
N LEU A 301 6.99 10.04 36.69
CA LEU A 301 6.91 9.49 38.05
C LEU A 301 7.39 10.49 39.12
N ASP A 302 8.48 11.20 38.87
CA ASP A 302 8.96 12.27 39.76
C ASP A 302 7.95 13.41 39.89
N THR A 303 7.30 13.79 38.78
CA THR A 303 6.24 14.82 38.78
C THR A 303 5.03 14.34 39.59
N LEU A 304 4.58 13.10 39.38
CA LEU A 304 3.48 12.50 40.16
C LEU A 304 3.85 12.45 41.66
N TYR A 305 5.06 12.03 41.98
CA TYR A 305 5.50 11.99 43.38
C TYR A 305 5.45 13.36 44.05
N ARG A 306 6.00 14.39 43.39
CA ARG A 306 5.99 15.78 43.89
C ARG A 306 4.58 16.39 44.00
N ALA A 307 3.63 15.89 43.19
CA ALA A 307 2.24 16.41 43.24
C ALA A 307 1.44 15.88 44.42
N VAL A 308 1.92 14.81 45.09
CA VAL A 308 1.21 14.13 46.20
C VAL A 308 1.91 14.32 47.54
N HIS A 309 3.20 14.79 47.54
CA HIS A 309 4.05 15.05 48.73
C HIS A 309 4.54 16.47 48.73
#